data_2afa56cc62c4badf62fc909dea99d786
#
_entry.id   2afa56cc62c4badf62fc909dea99d786
#
_cell.length_a   1.000
_cell.length_b   1.000
_cell.length_c   1.000
_cell.angle_alpha   90.00
_cell.angle_beta   90.00
_cell.angle_gamma   90.00
#
_symmetry.space_group_name_H-M   'P 1'
#
loop_
_entity.id
_entity.type
_entity.pdbx_description
1 polymer ?
#
loop_
_entity_poly.entity_id
_entity_poly.type
_entity_poly.pdbx_seq_one_letter_code
_entity_poly.pdbx_strand_id
1 'polypeptide(L)'
;MNEIIGRVTTTEKAPSTCSSVSFWVGDKIVIRPFDIVKIVHISRDPLKKSYSYAMVHELKYITDSAGHLANYVSSDFGDVNADPINHRLGATIAEAEVLYNDQYVEMPIRDGAEVLWADPEGIKEALGLRGLHNPIPAGFIRMSNDTEVSVDLEADYLIGPEGAHLNIAGVSGLA
;
A
#
# COMPACT_ATOMS: atom_id res chain seq x y z
N MET A 1 14.55 12.39 3.90
CA MET A 1 14.99 11.29 4.79
C MET A 1 14.05 10.13 4.52
N ASN A 2 14.56 8.95 4.14
CA ASN A 2 13.71 7.79 3.88
C ASN A 2 13.31 7.19 5.24
N GLU A 3 12.14 7.56 5.74
CA GLU A 3 11.59 7.02 6.97
C GLU A 3 11.15 5.57 6.75
N ILE A 4 11.58 4.66 7.63
CA ILE A 4 11.11 3.28 7.65
C ILE A 4 9.74 3.27 8.34
N ILE A 5 8.71 2.90 7.62
CA ILE A 5 7.32 2.88 8.12
C ILE A 5 6.87 1.49 8.55
N GLY A 6 7.61 0.45 8.18
CA GLY A 6 7.29 -0.92 8.50
C GLY A 6 8.37 -1.89 8.02
N ARG A 7 8.10 -3.18 8.23
CA ARG A 7 8.95 -4.26 7.72
C ARG A 7 8.08 -5.40 7.19
N VAL A 8 8.53 -5.99 6.11
CA VAL A 8 7.86 -7.16 5.53
C VAL A 8 7.82 -8.28 6.56
N THR A 9 6.67 -8.91 6.65
CA THR A 9 6.45 -10.11 7.45
C THR A 9 5.90 -11.22 6.57
N THR A 10 6.50 -12.39 6.69
CA THR A 10 6.05 -13.56 5.95
C THR A 10 6.02 -14.76 6.88
N THR A 11 5.02 -15.60 6.70
CA THR A 11 4.83 -16.82 7.49
C THR A 11 4.54 -17.99 6.56
N GLU A 12 4.64 -19.21 7.08
CA GLU A 12 4.29 -20.41 6.33
C GLU A 12 2.83 -20.38 5.81
N LYS A 13 1.91 -19.77 6.60
CA LYS A 13 0.47 -19.66 6.25
C LYS A 13 0.15 -18.44 5.37
N ALA A 14 1.00 -17.42 5.39
CA ALA A 14 0.86 -16.20 4.63
C ALA A 14 2.23 -15.81 4.03
N PRO A 15 2.69 -16.55 3.00
CA PRO A 15 3.97 -16.27 2.36
C PRO A 15 3.87 -15.03 1.47
N SER A 16 4.97 -14.28 1.36
CA SER A 16 5.11 -13.32 0.27
C SER A 16 5.17 -14.03 -1.07
N THR A 17 4.58 -13.43 -2.07
CA THR A 17 4.62 -13.92 -3.46
C THR A 17 5.29 -12.88 -4.37
N CYS A 18 5.39 -13.13 -5.66
CA CYS A 18 5.87 -12.12 -6.61
C CYS A 18 4.87 -10.96 -6.80
N SER A 19 3.58 -11.18 -6.48
CA SER A 19 2.50 -10.20 -6.64
C SER A 19 1.95 -9.64 -5.33
N SER A 20 2.22 -10.27 -4.18
CA SER A 20 1.66 -9.85 -2.89
C SER A 20 2.68 -9.89 -1.78
N VAL A 21 2.55 -8.95 -0.85
CA VAL A 21 3.41 -8.81 0.30
C VAL A 21 2.60 -8.32 1.50
N SER A 22 2.95 -8.83 2.69
CA SER A 22 2.44 -8.30 3.95
C SER A 22 3.56 -7.66 4.76
N PHE A 23 3.25 -6.61 5.48
CA PHE A 23 4.21 -5.96 6.37
C PHE A 23 3.53 -5.42 7.63
N TRP A 24 4.24 -5.44 8.75
CA TRP A 24 3.77 -4.76 9.94
C TRP A 24 4.13 -3.27 9.88
N VAL A 25 3.17 -2.45 10.32
CA VAL A 25 3.23 -1.00 10.30
C VAL A 25 3.73 -0.50 11.66
N GLY A 26 4.62 0.48 11.67
CA GLY A 26 5.12 1.10 12.90
C GLY A 26 4.00 1.79 13.69
N ASP A 27 4.03 1.71 15.03
CA ASP A 27 2.96 2.17 15.92
C ASP A 27 2.51 3.63 15.74
N LYS A 28 3.39 4.48 15.23
CA LYS A 28 3.11 5.92 15.02
C LYS A 28 2.81 6.27 13.58
N ILE A 29 2.76 5.28 12.71
CA ILE A 29 2.55 5.47 11.28
C ILE A 29 1.05 5.35 10.98
N VAL A 30 0.52 6.35 10.29
CA VAL A 30 -0.84 6.31 9.76
C VAL A 30 -0.74 6.00 8.27
N ILE A 31 -1.30 4.88 7.85
CA ILE A 31 -1.36 4.42 6.48
C ILE A 31 -2.79 4.00 6.16
N ARG A 32 -3.19 4.05 4.91
CA ARG A 32 -4.53 3.69 4.46
C ARG A 32 -4.50 2.86 3.17
N PRO A 33 -5.59 2.16 2.84
CA PRO A 33 -5.74 1.55 1.52
C PRO A 33 -5.50 2.57 0.41
N PHE A 34 -4.87 2.10 -0.67
CA PHE A 34 -4.40 2.84 -1.85
C PHE A 34 -3.14 3.69 -1.65
N ASP A 35 -2.55 3.73 -0.45
CA ASP A 35 -1.19 4.25 -0.31
C ASP A 35 -0.20 3.35 -1.03
N ILE A 36 0.79 3.97 -1.68
CA ILE A 36 1.88 3.25 -2.34
C ILE A 36 3.12 3.32 -1.49
N VAL A 37 3.68 2.17 -1.23
CA VAL A 37 4.90 1.99 -0.44
C VAL A 37 6.05 1.53 -1.32
N LYS A 38 7.26 1.82 -0.88
CA LYS A 38 8.53 1.44 -1.50
C LYS A 38 9.23 0.43 -0.60
N ILE A 39 9.54 -0.73 -1.12
CA ILE A 39 10.08 -1.86 -0.35
C ILE A 39 11.47 -2.22 -0.87
N VAL A 40 12.43 -2.34 0.03
CA VAL A 40 13.79 -2.78 -0.33
C VAL A 40 13.72 -4.23 -0.82
N HIS A 41 14.28 -4.46 -2.01
CA HIS A 41 14.27 -5.76 -2.65
C HIS A 41 15.67 -6.26 -2.98
N ILE A 42 15.76 -7.52 -3.41
CA ILE A 42 17.00 -8.09 -3.95
C ILE A 42 17.37 -7.31 -5.20
N SER A 43 18.64 -6.93 -5.30
CA SER A 43 19.16 -6.25 -6.49
C SER A 43 19.85 -7.24 -7.42
N ARG A 44 19.68 -7.04 -8.73
CA ARG A 44 20.47 -7.73 -9.76
C ARG A 44 21.92 -7.23 -9.78
N ASP A 45 22.12 -5.95 -9.47
CA ASP A 45 23.44 -5.32 -9.36
C ASP A 45 23.82 -5.18 -7.89
N PRO A 46 24.86 -5.87 -7.41
CA PRO A 46 25.29 -5.81 -6.01
C PRO A 46 25.68 -4.40 -5.53
N LEU A 47 25.98 -3.49 -6.45
CA LEU A 47 26.39 -2.11 -6.15
C LEU A 47 25.20 -1.16 -6.03
N LYS A 48 23.99 -1.60 -6.38
CA LYS A 48 22.76 -0.80 -6.36
C LYS A 48 21.72 -1.42 -5.46
N LYS A 49 20.90 -0.59 -4.84
CA LYS A 49 19.67 -1.05 -4.19
C LYS A 49 18.58 -1.23 -5.25
N SER A 50 17.76 -2.25 -5.08
CA SER A 50 16.53 -2.42 -5.85
C SER A 50 15.33 -2.18 -4.95
N TYR A 51 14.27 -1.64 -5.54
CA TYR A 51 13.04 -1.33 -4.85
C TYR A 51 11.84 -1.88 -5.60
N SER A 52 10.93 -2.48 -4.86
CA SER A 52 9.60 -2.80 -5.34
C SER A 52 8.59 -1.80 -4.80
N TYR A 53 7.61 -1.46 -5.59
CA TYR A 53 6.51 -0.58 -5.23
C TYR A 53 5.24 -1.40 -5.12
N ALA A 54 4.52 -1.23 -4.00
CA ALA A 54 3.32 -1.98 -3.74
C ALA A 54 2.20 -1.05 -3.24
N MET A 55 0.96 -1.34 -3.64
CA MET A 55 -0.23 -0.62 -3.22
C MET A 55 -0.90 -1.36 -2.08
N VAL A 56 -1.11 -0.68 -0.97
CA VAL A 56 -1.84 -1.22 0.18
C VAL A 56 -3.31 -1.41 -0.21
N HIS A 57 -3.87 -2.58 0.04
CA HIS A 57 -5.28 -2.86 -0.22
C HIS A 57 -6.08 -3.22 1.02
N GLU A 58 -5.42 -3.72 2.08
CA GLU A 58 -6.08 -4.14 3.32
C GLU A 58 -5.21 -3.82 4.54
N LEU A 59 -5.85 -3.49 5.65
CA LEU A 59 -5.21 -3.29 6.95
C LEU A 59 -5.89 -4.15 7.99
N LYS A 60 -5.12 -4.92 8.75
CA LYS A 60 -5.61 -5.82 9.80
C LYS A 60 -4.89 -5.56 11.10
N TYR A 61 -5.63 -5.38 12.18
CA TYR A 61 -5.04 -5.35 13.51
C TYR A 61 -5.11 -6.73 14.12
N ILE A 62 -3.96 -7.29 14.44
CA ILE A 62 -3.84 -8.62 15.06
C ILE A 62 -3.31 -8.49 16.48
N THR A 63 -3.79 -9.37 17.37
CA THR A 63 -3.35 -9.44 18.77
C THR A 63 -2.97 -10.88 19.12
N ASP A 64 -2.35 -11.04 20.26
CA ASP A 64 -2.03 -12.35 20.86
C ASP A 64 -3.25 -13.12 21.40
N SER A 65 -4.47 -12.57 21.24
CA SER A 65 -5.69 -13.21 21.72
C SER A 65 -6.09 -14.39 20.85
N ALA A 66 -6.48 -15.48 21.49
CA ALA A 66 -6.98 -16.67 20.81
C ALA A 66 -8.36 -16.47 20.12
N GLY A 67 -9.13 -15.43 20.49
CA GLY A 67 -10.42 -15.12 19.89
C GLY A 67 -11.20 -14.04 20.62
N HIS A 68 -12.32 -13.60 20.02
CA HIS A 68 -13.15 -12.53 20.58
C HIS A 68 -13.70 -12.83 21.97
N LEU A 69 -14.06 -14.10 22.25
CA LEU A 69 -14.55 -14.49 23.56
C LEU A 69 -13.45 -14.39 24.63
N ALA A 70 -12.20 -14.73 24.29
CA ALA A 70 -11.07 -14.58 25.19
C ALA A 70 -10.82 -13.09 25.53
N ASN A 71 -10.98 -12.21 24.55
CA ASN A 71 -10.92 -10.75 24.77
C ASN A 71 -12.05 -10.28 25.69
N TYR A 72 -13.29 -10.69 25.42
CA TYR A 72 -14.45 -10.33 26.22
C TYR A 72 -14.28 -10.72 27.70
N VAL A 73 -13.88 -11.96 27.98
CA VAL A 73 -13.66 -12.45 29.34
C VAL A 73 -12.50 -11.72 30.02
N SER A 74 -11.39 -11.46 29.32
CA SER A 74 -10.23 -10.78 29.89
C SER A 74 -10.44 -9.26 30.07
N SER A 75 -11.49 -8.69 29.48
CA SER A 75 -11.91 -7.31 29.62
C SER A 75 -13.12 -7.18 30.55
N ASP A 76 -13.08 -7.87 31.68
CA ASP A 76 -14.11 -7.88 32.72
C ASP A 76 -15.53 -8.08 32.15
N PHE A 77 -15.68 -9.16 31.35
CA PHE A 77 -16.94 -9.49 30.68
C PHE A 77 -17.54 -8.34 29.85
N GLY A 78 -16.66 -7.55 29.22
CA GLY A 78 -17.04 -6.48 28.31
C GLY A 78 -17.52 -5.20 28.98
N ASP A 79 -17.10 -4.90 30.22
CA ASP A 79 -17.32 -3.61 30.82
C ASP A 79 -16.55 -2.54 30.04
N VAL A 80 -17.28 -1.75 29.26
CA VAL A 80 -16.73 -0.69 28.42
C VAL A 80 -16.25 0.54 29.17
N ASN A 81 -16.59 0.65 30.47
CA ASN A 81 -16.18 1.76 31.34
C ASN A 81 -14.92 1.42 32.15
N ALA A 82 -14.53 0.17 32.23
CA ALA A 82 -13.33 -0.24 32.91
C ALA A 82 -12.09 0.01 32.02
N ASP A 83 -11.08 0.65 32.58
CA ASP A 83 -9.79 0.75 31.91
C ASP A 83 -9.17 -0.65 31.73
N PRO A 84 -8.68 -1.02 30.54
CA PRO A 84 -8.04 -2.31 30.32
C PRO A 84 -6.85 -2.49 31.27
N ILE A 85 -6.92 -3.43 32.19
CA ILE A 85 -5.83 -3.73 33.14
C ILE A 85 -4.62 -4.34 32.41
N ASN A 86 -4.86 -5.01 31.29
CA ASN A 86 -3.82 -5.64 30.47
C ASN A 86 -3.84 -5.07 29.06
N HIS A 87 -2.84 -4.26 28.70
CA HIS A 87 -2.59 -3.91 27.32
C HIS A 87 -2.06 -5.14 26.58
N ARG A 88 -2.87 -5.70 25.68
CA ARG A 88 -2.44 -6.81 24.83
C ARG A 88 -1.46 -6.29 23.79
N LEU A 89 -0.43 -7.09 23.52
CA LEU A 89 0.45 -6.86 22.38
C LEU A 89 -0.36 -7.04 21.10
N GLY A 90 -0.23 -6.09 20.20
CA GLY A 90 -0.89 -6.13 18.90
C GLY A 90 -0.07 -5.39 17.86
N ALA A 91 -0.32 -5.68 16.61
CA ALA A 91 0.32 -5.02 15.47
C ALA A 91 -0.67 -4.81 14.33
N THR A 92 -0.53 -3.69 13.64
CA THR A 92 -1.21 -3.47 12.37
C THR A 92 -0.41 -4.13 11.25
N ILE A 93 -1.05 -5.04 10.53
CA ILE A 93 -0.52 -5.67 9.32
C ILE A 93 -1.19 -5.05 8.11
N ALA A 94 -0.38 -4.56 7.19
CA ALA A 94 -0.82 -4.12 5.88
C ALA A 94 -0.58 -5.22 4.87
N GLU A 95 -1.58 -5.48 4.02
CA GLU A 95 -1.48 -6.34 2.85
C GLU A 95 -1.43 -5.46 1.60
N ALA A 96 -0.46 -5.73 0.74
CA ALA A 96 -0.21 -4.90 -0.44
C ALA A 96 0.06 -5.74 -1.69
N GLU A 97 -0.36 -5.23 -2.83
CA GLU A 97 -0.10 -5.80 -4.14
C GLU A 97 1.14 -5.15 -4.75
N VAL A 98 2.09 -5.95 -5.20
CA VAL A 98 3.31 -5.49 -5.86
C VAL A 98 2.96 -5.07 -7.29
N LEU A 99 3.19 -3.79 -7.60
CA LEU A 99 2.86 -3.20 -8.89
C LEU A 99 4.07 -3.12 -9.83
N TYR A 100 5.24 -2.80 -9.27
CA TYR A 100 6.42 -2.48 -10.07
C TYR A 100 7.71 -2.78 -9.30
N ASN A 101 8.76 -3.14 -10.01
CA ASN A 101 10.14 -3.20 -9.49
C ASN A 101 11.09 -2.47 -10.43
N ASP A 102 11.96 -1.63 -9.89
CA ASP A 102 12.88 -0.76 -10.63
C ASP A 102 13.97 -1.49 -11.43
N GLN A 103 14.16 -2.79 -11.19
CA GLN A 103 15.11 -3.65 -11.91
C GLN A 103 14.43 -4.87 -12.54
N TYR A 104 13.09 -4.90 -12.62
CA TYR A 104 12.30 -6.03 -13.13
C TYR A 104 12.63 -7.35 -12.42
N VAL A 105 12.74 -7.30 -11.09
CA VAL A 105 12.94 -8.48 -10.26
C VAL A 105 11.58 -9.04 -9.87
N GLU A 106 11.21 -10.16 -10.46
CA GLU A 106 9.94 -10.87 -10.22
C GLU A 106 10.15 -12.01 -9.23
N MET A 107 10.61 -11.68 -8.04
CA MET A 107 10.79 -12.64 -6.95
C MET A 107 10.02 -12.19 -5.71
N PRO A 108 9.63 -13.12 -4.82
CA PRO A 108 9.04 -12.75 -3.55
C PRO A 108 9.97 -11.87 -2.72
N ILE A 109 9.39 -10.83 -2.10
CA ILE A 109 10.13 -9.94 -1.20
C ILE A 109 10.43 -10.70 0.09
N ARG A 110 11.65 -10.59 0.57
CA ARG A 110 12.12 -11.33 1.74
C ARG A 110 11.56 -10.76 3.04
N ASP A 111 11.40 -11.65 4.02
CA ASP A 111 11.07 -11.29 5.39
C ASP A 111 12.04 -10.24 5.96
N GLY A 112 11.52 -9.32 6.78
CA GLY A 112 12.30 -8.24 7.41
C GLY A 112 12.72 -7.10 6.48
N ALA A 113 12.39 -7.14 5.18
CA ALA A 113 12.70 -6.06 4.25
C ALA A 113 12.08 -4.73 4.70
N GLU A 114 12.83 -3.64 4.52
CA GLU A 114 12.38 -2.30 4.92
C GLU A 114 11.29 -1.80 4.00
N VAL A 115 10.23 -1.27 4.61
CA VAL A 115 9.13 -0.59 3.94
C VAL A 115 9.23 0.91 4.22
N LEU A 116 9.15 1.70 3.17
CA LEU A 116 9.34 3.15 3.16
C LEU A 116 8.16 3.80 2.44
N TRP A 117 7.96 5.10 2.66
CA TRP A 117 7.07 5.87 1.79
C TRP A 117 7.63 5.89 0.36
N ALA A 118 6.76 5.70 -0.63
CA ALA A 118 7.13 5.88 -2.02
C ALA A 118 7.35 7.36 -2.33
N ASP A 119 8.36 7.64 -3.15
CA ASP A 119 8.58 8.98 -3.69
C ASP A 119 7.65 9.25 -4.90
N PRO A 120 7.38 10.53 -5.25
CA PRO A 120 6.46 10.87 -6.33
C PRO A 120 6.79 10.20 -7.66
N GLU A 121 8.06 10.06 -7.97
CA GLU A 121 8.51 9.44 -9.22
C GLU A 121 8.24 7.94 -9.23
N GLY A 122 8.50 7.26 -8.10
CA GLY A 122 8.18 5.85 -7.94
C GLY A 122 6.67 5.56 -7.96
N ILE A 123 5.84 6.47 -7.43
CA ILE A 123 4.39 6.38 -7.52
C ILE A 123 3.93 6.45 -8.98
N LYS A 124 4.47 7.39 -9.77
CA LYS A 124 4.15 7.51 -11.19
C LYS A 124 4.56 6.28 -11.99
N GLU A 125 5.74 5.72 -11.71
CA GLU A 125 6.19 4.47 -12.33
C GLU A 125 5.26 3.30 -11.98
N ALA A 126 4.98 3.12 -10.69
CA ALA A 126 4.14 2.03 -10.20
C ALA A 126 2.72 2.05 -10.77
N LEU A 127 2.18 3.24 -11.01
CA LEU A 127 0.84 3.42 -11.57
C LEU A 127 0.82 3.51 -13.11
N GLY A 128 1.98 3.43 -13.77
CA GLY A 128 2.06 3.54 -15.24
C GLY A 128 1.71 4.93 -15.78
N LEU A 129 1.89 5.98 -14.97
CA LEU A 129 1.55 7.37 -15.33
C LEU A 129 2.65 8.08 -16.13
N ARG A 130 3.66 7.34 -16.56
CA ARG A 130 4.74 7.86 -17.40
C ARG A 130 4.57 7.49 -18.87
N GLY A 131 5.14 8.33 -19.74
CA GLY A 131 5.19 8.03 -21.17
C GLY A 131 3.86 8.24 -21.91
N LEU A 132 2.95 9.01 -21.34
CA LEU A 132 1.72 9.39 -22.02
C LEU A 132 2.06 10.29 -23.23
N HIS A 133 1.42 10.04 -24.38
CA HIS A 133 1.63 10.82 -25.62
C HIS A 133 0.85 12.13 -25.59
N ASN A 134 -0.43 12.05 -25.20
CA ASN A 134 -1.34 13.18 -25.14
C ASN A 134 -1.97 13.29 -23.74
N PRO A 135 -1.22 13.75 -22.71
CA PRO A 135 -1.71 13.78 -21.34
C PRO A 135 -2.80 14.84 -21.16
N ILE A 136 -3.91 14.46 -20.52
CA ILE A 136 -4.95 15.38 -20.03
C ILE A 136 -4.89 15.36 -18.50
N PRO A 137 -4.72 16.54 -17.85
CA PRO A 137 -4.75 16.62 -16.39
C PRO A 137 -6.08 16.11 -15.82
N ALA A 138 -6.02 15.13 -14.94
CA ALA A 138 -7.20 14.51 -14.33
C ALA A 138 -7.35 14.83 -12.83
N GLY A 139 -6.25 15.16 -12.15
CA GLY A 139 -6.29 15.47 -10.72
C GLY A 139 -5.00 15.14 -9.99
N PHE A 140 -5.14 14.83 -8.71
CA PHE A 140 -4.02 14.50 -7.82
C PHE A 140 -4.36 13.26 -7.00
N ILE A 141 -3.35 12.43 -6.75
CA ILE A 141 -3.37 11.41 -5.72
C ILE A 141 -2.59 11.96 -4.53
N ARG A 142 -3.18 11.90 -3.33
CA ARG A 142 -2.53 12.28 -2.09
C ARG A 142 -2.37 11.05 -1.20
N MET A 143 -1.14 10.75 -0.80
CA MET A 143 -0.80 9.69 0.14
C MET A 143 -1.00 10.13 1.59
N SER A 144 -1.01 9.18 2.54
CA SER A 144 -1.20 9.47 3.98
C SER A 144 -0.08 10.33 4.58
N ASN A 145 1.09 10.38 3.96
CA ASN A 145 2.21 11.23 4.34
C ASN A 145 2.20 12.60 3.64
N ASP A 146 1.06 13.03 3.09
CA ASP A 146 0.87 14.27 2.33
C ASP A 146 1.67 14.37 1.02
N THR A 147 2.28 13.28 0.55
CA THR A 147 2.88 13.26 -0.79
C THR A 147 1.77 13.37 -1.84
N GLU A 148 1.84 14.40 -2.68
CA GLU A 148 0.92 14.62 -3.80
C GLU A 148 1.59 14.27 -5.13
N VAL A 149 0.83 13.59 -5.99
CA VAL A 149 1.26 13.23 -7.34
C VAL A 149 0.19 13.62 -8.33
N SER A 150 0.54 14.40 -9.34
CA SER A 150 -0.37 14.72 -10.45
C SER A 150 -0.68 13.46 -11.26
N VAL A 151 -1.95 13.30 -11.61
CA VAL A 151 -2.44 12.22 -12.47
C VAL A 151 -2.90 12.81 -13.77
N ASP A 152 -2.34 12.32 -14.85
CA ASP A 152 -2.76 12.61 -16.20
C ASP A 152 -3.36 11.35 -16.83
N LEU A 153 -4.33 11.51 -17.71
CA LEU A 153 -4.94 10.46 -18.50
C LEU A 153 -4.52 10.58 -19.96
N GLU A 154 -4.42 9.46 -20.66
CA GLU A 154 -4.09 9.46 -22.09
C GLU A 154 -5.32 9.84 -22.92
N ALA A 155 -5.24 11.00 -23.60
CA ALA A 155 -6.34 11.52 -24.45
C ALA A 155 -6.72 10.54 -25.56
N ASP A 156 -5.72 9.94 -26.21
CA ASP A 156 -5.95 9.02 -27.33
C ASP A 156 -6.73 7.77 -26.89
N TYR A 157 -6.57 7.35 -25.64
CA TYR A 157 -7.34 6.25 -25.08
C TYR A 157 -8.78 6.63 -24.76
N LEU A 158 -9.04 7.90 -24.34
CA LEU A 158 -10.36 8.37 -23.93
C LEU A 158 -11.21 8.84 -25.12
N ILE A 159 -10.61 9.57 -26.04
CA ILE A 159 -11.32 10.27 -27.14
C ILE A 159 -10.60 10.15 -28.48
N GLY A 160 -9.65 9.26 -28.61
CA GLY A 160 -8.82 9.11 -29.80
C GLY A 160 -9.58 8.50 -31.00
N PRO A 161 -8.96 8.53 -32.20
CA PRO A 161 -9.58 8.12 -33.46
C PRO A 161 -9.86 6.61 -33.57
N GLU A 162 -9.27 5.78 -32.70
CA GLU A 162 -9.35 4.32 -32.80
C GLU A 162 -10.44 3.70 -31.90
N GLY A 163 -11.60 4.34 -31.81
CA GLY A 163 -12.78 3.75 -31.16
C GLY A 163 -12.81 3.86 -29.62
N ALA A 164 -12.10 4.83 -29.09
CA ALA A 164 -12.18 5.16 -27.66
C ALA A 164 -13.58 5.71 -27.30
N HIS A 165 -14.14 5.26 -26.19
CA HIS A 165 -15.44 5.67 -25.71
C HIS A 165 -15.36 6.15 -24.26
N LEU A 166 -15.77 7.40 -24.00
CA LEU A 166 -15.96 7.93 -22.66
C LEU A 166 -17.47 8.06 -22.40
N ASN A 167 -17.97 7.36 -21.38
CA ASN A 167 -19.34 7.51 -20.91
C ASN A 167 -19.32 8.17 -19.53
N ILE A 168 -19.95 9.35 -19.42
CA ILE A 168 -20.13 10.08 -18.16
C ILE A 168 -21.60 9.96 -17.77
N ALA A 169 -21.89 9.26 -16.67
CA ALA A 169 -23.22 9.10 -16.12
C ALA A 169 -23.29 9.77 -14.74
N GLY A 170 -24.35 10.53 -14.52
CA GLY A 170 -24.58 11.20 -13.24
C GLY A 170 -26.02 11.71 -13.12
N VAL A 171 -26.41 12.08 -11.90
CA VAL A 171 -27.67 12.76 -11.63
C VAL A 171 -27.48 14.26 -11.87
N SER A 172 -28.42 14.91 -12.57
CA SER A 172 -28.34 16.35 -12.85
C SER A 172 -28.18 17.16 -11.56
N GLY A 173 -27.16 18.02 -11.52
CA GLY A 173 -26.84 18.87 -10.38
C GLY A 173 -25.82 18.30 -9.40
N LEU A 174 -25.29 17.10 -9.66
CA LEU A 174 -24.24 16.46 -8.83
C LEU A 174 -22.99 16.11 -9.65
N ALA A 175 -22.90 16.54 -10.89
CA ALA A 175 -21.71 16.36 -11.75
C ALA A 175 -20.96 17.68 -11.90
#